data_b7cc96a1f013d42b732e7e4174049147
#
_entry.id   b7cc96a1f013d42b732e7e4174049147
#
_cell.length_a   1.000
_cell.length_b   1.000
_cell.length_c   1.000
_cell.angle_alpha   90.00
_cell.angle_beta   90.00
_cell.angle_gamma   90.00
#
_symmetry.space_group_name_H-M   'P 1'
#
loop_
_entity.id
_entity.type
_entity.pdbx_description
1 polymer ?
#
loop_
_entity_poly.entity_id
_entity_poly.type
_entity_poly.pdbx_seq_one_letter_code
_entity_poly.pdbx_strand_id
1 'polypeptide(L)'
;MYESTRGNLSGQRASQAVTLGMVPKGGLFVPSKFPALNWQKLQGLTYRDVAQHVMTPYLPEFTQEVLSDIVNVYADGTFDGLNPAPLIPVGSFGVLELWHGPTAAFKDMALQVLPDLLKVSLNCLDLHTDVLILVATSGDTGKAALEGFKNREGMHIVVFYPEGGVSAVQERQMTTTEGKNTHVVAVKGNFDQCQAAVKRMFAMDRLKAQLQENNLIFSSANSINWGRLLPQIVYYYWAYLQAVEQGEVTPGSKMNVVVPTGNFGNILAAYYSKRMGLPIGRIISASNKNNVLVDFFETGEYQSQRAFFQTISPSMDILVSSNFERFLYEMSGRDAQKIQAWYDSSNQGTFTVDPATLKQCQDTVYAGWANEEETFKTISRSYKAYQYVFDPHTAVAMKVFEDYISETNDQTFTVIVSTASPFKFSSNVLAALEGEKKESLRDEWIALNDLSKLTGWKIPLGLQGLDEKAAKTIESCEVEGIDGVLQRMFT
;
A
#
# COMPACT_ATOMS: atom_id res chain seq x y z
N MET A 1 19.73 11.01 5.44
CA MET A 1 20.46 9.76 5.71
C MET A 1 19.51 8.73 6.24
N TYR A 2 19.79 7.44 5.98
CA TYR A 2 18.96 6.29 6.31
C TYR A 2 19.74 5.26 7.11
N GLU A 3 19.03 4.49 7.92
CA GLU A 3 19.59 3.42 8.75
C GLU A 3 18.67 2.20 8.71
N SER A 4 19.18 1.06 9.17
CA SER A 4 18.43 -0.18 9.27
C SER A 4 17.72 -0.27 10.62
N THR A 5 16.50 -0.76 10.64
CA THR A 5 15.74 -1.11 11.86
C THR A 5 16.46 -2.12 12.75
N ARG A 6 17.39 -2.92 12.21
CA ARG A 6 18.17 -3.93 12.96
C ARG A 6 19.62 -3.53 13.21
N GLY A 7 20.00 -2.27 12.94
CA GLY A 7 21.33 -1.73 13.28
C GLY A 7 22.50 -2.26 12.45
N ASN A 8 22.26 -3.13 11.49
CA ASN A 8 23.30 -3.75 10.64
C ASN A 8 23.78 -2.82 9.50
N LEU A 9 23.13 -1.66 9.31
CA LEU A 9 23.49 -0.68 8.29
C LEU A 9 23.08 0.73 8.74
N SER A 10 23.94 1.73 8.53
CA SER A 10 23.66 3.12 8.87
C SER A 10 24.32 4.07 7.87
N GLY A 11 23.95 5.37 7.92
CA GLY A 11 24.57 6.41 7.11
C GLY A 11 24.30 6.29 5.60
N GLN A 12 23.25 5.57 5.21
CA GLN A 12 22.94 5.36 3.79
C GLN A 12 22.29 6.59 3.17
N ARG A 13 22.55 6.78 1.88
CA ARG A 13 21.93 7.83 1.06
C ARG A 13 20.49 7.44 0.71
N ALA A 14 19.65 8.42 0.37
CA ALA A 14 18.28 8.15 -0.08
C ALA A 14 18.26 7.30 -1.36
N SER A 15 19.14 7.61 -2.29
CA SER A 15 19.36 6.85 -3.53
C SER A 15 19.66 5.38 -3.27
N GLN A 16 20.49 5.06 -2.26
CA GLN A 16 20.77 3.68 -1.87
C GLN A 16 19.54 2.97 -1.29
N ALA A 17 18.79 3.66 -0.41
CA ALA A 17 17.60 3.08 0.21
C ALA A 17 16.49 2.77 -0.83
N VAL A 18 16.30 3.63 -1.83
CA VAL A 18 15.33 3.43 -2.92
C VAL A 18 15.80 2.32 -3.86
N THR A 19 17.07 2.34 -4.28
CA THR A 19 17.61 1.35 -5.23
C THR A 19 17.62 -0.07 -4.65
N LEU A 20 18.07 -0.23 -3.41
CA LEU A 20 18.09 -1.53 -2.75
C LEU A 20 16.69 -2.04 -2.39
N GLY A 21 15.77 -1.13 -2.06
CA GLY A 21 14.39 -1.46 -1.66
C GLY A 21 14.26 -2.18 -0.32
N MET A 22 15.27 -2.95 0.08
CA MET A 22 15.37 -3.66 1.37
C MET A 22 16.81 -3.65 1.88
N VAL A 23 16.98 -3.77 3.19
CA VAL A 23 18.31 -3.87 3.79
C VAL A 23 18.90 -5.26 3.55
N PRO A 24 20.12 -5.39 3.02
CA PRO A 24 20.81 -6.67 2.92
C PRO A 24 20.95 -7.34 4.29
N LYS A 25 20.72 -8.65 4.36
CA LYS A 25 20.77 -9.46 5.60
C LYS A 25 19.69 -9.13 6.63
N GLY A 26 18.60 -8.50 6.22
CA GLY A 26 17.43 -8.22 7.06
C GLY A 26 17.38 -6.80 7.63
N GLY A 27 16.20 -6.43 8.09
CA GLY A 27 15.87 -5.06 8.49
C GLY A 27 15.27 -4.23 7.35
N LEU A 28 14.79 -3.05 7.69
CA LEU A 28 14.17 -2.12 6.76
C LEU A 28 14.81 -0.75 6.87
N PHE A 29 14.88 -0.02 5.76
CA PHE A 29 15.36 1.36 5.76
C PHE A 29 14.38 2.29 6.45
N VAL A 30 14.88 3.11 7.37
CA VAL A 30 14.16 4.21 8.02
C VAL A 30 14.99 5.48 7.93
N PRO A 31 14.38 6.68 7.84
CA PRO A 31 15.13 7.93 7.89
C PRO A 31 15.73 8.12 9.29
N SER A 32 16.98 8.53 9.38
CA SER A 32 17.65 8.78 10.66
C SER A 32 17.01 9.93 11.45
N LYS A 33 16.32 10.84 10.76
CA LYS A 33 15.59 11.97 11.35
C LYS A 33 14.29 12.24 10.58
N PHE A 34 13.27 12.70 11.30
CA PHE A 34 12.06 13.24 10.72
C PHE A 34 12.19 14.75 10.55
N PRO A 35 12.09 15.28 9.31
CA PRO A 35 12.08 16.71 9.09
C PRO A 35 10.79 17.32 9.66
N ALA A 36 10.88 18.42 10.37
CA ALA A 36 9.72 19.21 10.72
C ALA A 36 9.21 19.95 9.46
N LEU A 37 7.94 19.78 9.13
CA LEU A 37 7.31 20.44 7.99
C LEU A 37 6.13 21.30 8.47
N ASN A 38 6.23 22.62 8.22
CA ASN A 38 5.17 23.54 8.56
C ASN A 38 4.03 23.43 7.54
N TRP A 39 2.94 22.76 7.92
CA TRP A 39 1.77 22.53 7.08
C TRP A 39 1.07 23.85 6.67
N GLN A 40 1.15 24.93 7.48
CA GLN A 40 0.54 26.21 7.15
C GLN A 40 1.10 26.82 5.86
N LYS A 41 2.37 26.52 5.55
CA LYS A 41 3.01 26.99 4.31
C LYS A 41 2.54 26.23 3.06
N LEU A 42 1.81 25.14 3.24
CA LEU A 42 1.29 24.33 2.15
C LEU A 42 -0.15 24.64 1.78
N GLN A 43 -0.81 25.54 2.52
CA GLN A 43 -2.18 25.97 2.22
C GLN A 43 -2.26 26.65 0.86
N GLY A 44 -3.30 26.30 0.07
CA GLY A 44 -3.52 26.83 -1.27
C GLY A 44 -2.60 26.25 -2.36
N LEU A 45 -1.70 25.34 -2.03
CA LEU A 45 -0.87 24.64 -3.00
C LEU A 45 -1.66 23.48 -3.66
N THR A 46 -1.22 23.05 -4.84
CA THR A 46 -1.75 21.85 -5.49
C THR A 46 -1.20 20.58 -4.84
N TYR A 47 -1.83 19.42 -5.08
CA TYR A 47 -1.32 18.12 -4.61
C TYR A 47 0.14 17.87 -5.04
N ARG A 48 0.46 18.20 -6.30
CA ARG A 48 1.82 18.10 -6.86
C ARG A 48 2.82 18.91 -6.04
N ASP A 49 2.48 20.17 -5.73
CA ASP A 49 3.36 21.06 -4.98
C ASP A 49 3.53 20.57 -3.52
N VAL A 50 2.46 20.09 -2.89
CA VAL A 50 2.52 19.45 -1.56
C VAL A 50 3.43 18.22 -1.62
N ALA A 51 3.31 17.39 -2.67
CA ALA A 51 4.18 16.22 -2.84
C ALA A 51 5.66 16.62 -2.92
N GLN A 52 5.99 17.64 -3.69
CA GLN A 52 7.34 18.15 -3.79
C GLN A 52 7.88 18.61 -2.41
N HIS A 53 7.11 19.40 -1.67
CA HIS A 53 7.51 19.90 -0.36
C HIS A 53 7.70 18.80 0.69
N VAL A 54 6.79 17.80 0.70
CA VAL A 54 6.85 16.66 1.64
C VAL A 54 8.03 15.75 1.32
N MET A 55 8.33 15.50 0.05
CA MET A 55 9.35 14.53 -0.36
C MET A 55 10.77 15.11 -0.35
N THR A 56 10.95 16.40 -0.64
CA THR A 56 12.26 17.09 -0.73
C THR A 56 13.18 16.80 0.47
N PRO A 57 12.76 16.93 1.73
CA PRO A 57 13.67 16.73 2.86
C PRO A 57 14.20 15.30 3.01
N TYR A 58 13.50 14.34 2.40
CA TYR A 58 13.88 12.92 2.42
C TYR A 58 14.79 12.53 1.25
N LEU A 59 14.88 13.37 0.23
CA LEU A 59 15.61 13.13 -1.03
C LEU A 59 16.66 14.23 -1.28
N PRO A 60 17.61 14.47 -0.36
CA PRO A 60 18.54 15.61 -0.46
C PRO A 60 19.49 15.55 -1.65
N GLU A 61 19.60 14.43 -2.33
CA GLU A 61 20.41 14.21 -3.52
C GLU A 61 19.70 14.60 -4.81
N PHE A 62 18.36 14.81 -4.74
CA PHE A 62 17.53 15.15 -5.89
C PHE A 62 17.39 16.67 -5.99
N THR A 63 17.66 17.23 -7.16
CA THR A 63 17.42 18.66 -7.37
C THR A 63 15.93 18.99 -7.34
N GLN A 64 15.59 20.26 -7.12
CA GLN A 64 14.19 20.69 -7.10
C GLN A 64 13.50 20.46 -8.45
N GLU A 65 14.21 20.68 -9.56
CA GLU A 65 13.68 20.44 -10.90
C GLU A 65 13.39 18.96 -11.12
N VAL A 66 14.35 18.09 -10.81
CA VAL A 66 14.19 16.63 -10.96
C VAL A 66 13.01 16.12 -10.13
N LEU A 67 12.88 16.59 -8.88
CA LEU A 67 11.76 16.17 -8.04
C LEU A 67 10.43 16.74 -8.55
N SER A 68 10.43 17.97 -9.07
CA SER A 68 9.25 18.57 -9.72
C SER A 68 8.78 17.75 -10.92
N ASP A 69 9.70 17.24 -11.73
CA ASP A 69 9.39 16.37 -12.88
C ASP A 69 8.80 15.04 -12.41
N ILE A 70 9.39 14.43 -11.38
CA ILE A 70 8.90 13.16 -10.81
C ILE A 70 7.46 13.29 -10.30
N VAL A 71 7.17 14.34 -9.52
CA VAL A 71 5.83 14.52 -8.95
C VAL A 71 4.80 15.08 -9.94
N ASN A 72 5.23 15.43 -11.16
CA ASN A 72 4.32 15.90 -12.21
C ASN A 72 3.28 14.84 -12.62
N VAL A 73 3.56 13.56 -12.37
CA VAL A 73 2.61 12.46 -12.57
C VAL A 73 1.26 12.68 -11.86
N TYR A 74 1.24 13.46 -10.79
CA TYR A 74 0.00 13.83 -10.08
C TYR A 74 -0.80 14.95 -10.76
N ALA A 75 -0.28 15.53 -11.86
CA ALA A 75 -0.90 16.64 -12.57
C ALA A 75 -0.93 16.47 -14.10
N ASP A 76 -0.34 15.39 -14.64
CA ASP A 76 -0.18 15.17 -16.09
C ASP A 76 -1.35 14.39 -16.75
N GLY A 77 -2.39 14.08 -15.98
CA GLY A 77 -3.53 13.29 -16.44
C GLY A 77 -3.43 11.78 -16.16
N THR A 78 -2.39 11.33 -15.46
CA THR A 78 -2.27 9.94 -15.00
C THR A 78 -3.34 9.59 -13.96
N PHE A 79 -3.76 10.58 -13.17
CA PHE A 79 -4.86 10.46 -12.21
C PHE A 79 -6.11 11.15 -12.75
N ASP A 80 -7.29 10.67 -12.34
CA ASP A 80 -8.56 11.28 -12.73
C ASP A 80 -8.71 12.68 -12.12
N GLY A 81 -8.87 13.70 -12.97
CA GLY A 81 -9.03 15.08 -12.56
C GLY A 81 -7.73 15.73 -12.02
N LEU A 82 -7.88 16.91 -11.40
CA LEU A 82 -6.78 17.71 -10.86
C LEU A 82 -6.43 17.38 -9.40
N ASN A 83 -7.27 16.60 -8.73
CA ASN A 83 -7.09 16.18 -7.35
C ASN A 83 -6.98 14.65 -7.27
N PRO A 84 -5.78 14.08 -7.20
CA PRO A 84 -5.58 12.63 -7.18
C PRO A 84 -6.03 11.95 -5.87
N ALA A 85 -6.31 12.73 -4.82
CA ALA A 85 -6.72 12.25 -3.50
C ALA A 85 -7.77 13.17 -2.87
N PRO A 86 -9.00 13.21 -3.41
CA PRO A 86 -10.06 14.08 -2.88
C PRO A 86 -10.53 13.62 -1.50
N LEU A 87 -10.77 14.57 -0.61
CA LEU A 87 -11.45 14.36 0.66
C LEU A 87 -12.94 14.69 0.47
N ILE A 88 -13.77 13.68 0.59
CA ILE A 88 -15.22 13.78 0.44
C ILE A 88 -15.86 13.84 1.83
N PRO A 89 -16.54 14.95 2.21
CA PRO A 89 -17.31 14.99 3.43
C PRO A 89 -18.51 14.02 3.37
N VAL A 90 -18.63 13.15 4.39
CA VAL A 90 -19.69 12.17 4.50
C VAL A 90 -20.26 12.20 5.92
N GLY A 91 -21.45 12.82 6.11
CA GLY A 91 -22.00 12.99 7.45
C GLY A 91 -21.06 13.79 8.38
N SER A 92 -20.59 13.16 9.47
CA SER A 92 -19.70 13.78 10.46
C SER A 92 -18.21 13.39 10.28
N PHE A 93 -17.86 12.75 9.19
CA PHE A 93 -16.50 12.30 8.88
C PHE A 93 -16.14 12.58 7.42
N GLY A 94 -14.87 12.46 7.07
CA GLY A 94 -14.41 12.56 5.70
C GLY A 94 -13.94 11.21 5.14
N VAL A 95 -14.11 11.00 3.84
CA VAL A 95 -13.55 9.86 3.12
C VAL A 95 -12.45 10.34 2.19
N LEU A 96 -11.21 9.90 2.43
CA LEU A 96 -10.07 10.21 1.57
C LEU A 96 -9.97 9.16 0.46
N GLU A 97 -10.36 9.54 -0.75
CA GLU A 97 -10.34 8.64 -1.90
C GLU A 97 -8.94 8.57 -2.52
N LEU A 98 -8.27 7.43 -2.44
CA LEU A 98 -6.92 7.22 -2.96
C LEU A 98 -6.88 6.34 -4.23
N TRP A 99 -8.01 6.18 -4.90
CA TRP A 99 -8.19 5.23 -5.99
C TRP A 99 -8.48 5.89 -7.36
N HIS A 100 -8.16 7.15 -7.53
CA HIS A 100 -8.31 7.89 -8.78
C HIS A 100 -7.16 7.68 -9.78
N GLY A 101 -6.23 6.79 -9.46
CA GLY A 101 -5.13 6.42 -10.35
C GLY A 101 -5.52 5.33 -11.37
N PRO A 102 -4.59 4.99 -12.27
CA PRO A 102 -4.86 4.12 -13.42
C PRO A 102 -5.28 2.69 -13.07
N THR A 103 -5.07 2.25 -11.83
CA THR A 103 -5.44 0.89 -11.41
C THR A 103 -6.60 0.86 -10.39
N ALA A 104 -7.16 2.01 -10.11
CA ALA A 104 -8.27 2.21 -9.17
C ALA A 104 -7.97 1.68 -7.75
N ALA A 105 -6.73 1.86 -7.27
CA ALA A 105 -6.29 1.52 -5.93
C ALA A 105 -5.20 2.49 -5.43
N PHE A 106 -5.11 2.70 -4.11
CA PHE A 106 -4.17 3.63 -3.47
C PHE A 106 -2.69 3.38 -3.81
N LYS A 107 -2.40 2.18 -4.26
CA LYS A 107 -1.03 1.77 -4.62
C LYS A 107 -0.45 2.61 -5.77
N ASP A 108 -1.32 3.17 -6.61
CA ASP A 108 -0.93 4.10 -7.68
C ASP A 108 -0.23 5.35 -7.12
N MET A 109 -0.66 5.85 -5.96
CA MET A 109 -0.08 7.04 -5.33
C MET A 109 1.43 6.94 -5.12
N ALA A 110 1.96 5.73 -5.01
CA ALA A 110 3.39 5.49 -4.87
C ALA A 110 4.02 4.80 -6.09
N LEU A 111 3.30 3.89 -6.74
CA LEU A 111 3.87 3.10 -7.83
C LEU A 111 3.98 3.86 -9.15
N GLN A 112 3.22 4.96 -9.32
CA GLN A 112 3.41 5.84 -10.47
C GLN A 112 4.65 6.74 -10.34
N VAL A 113 5.17 6.96 -9.13
CA VAL A 113 6.37 7.78 -8.86
C VAL A 113 7.64 6.94 -8.71
N LEU A 114 7.51 5.69 -8.23
CA LEU A 114 8.65 4.83 -7.89
C LEU A 114 9.63 4.60 -9.05
N PRO A 115 9.20 4.39 -10.30
CA PRO A 115 10.13 4.19 -11.41
C PRO A 115 11.07 5.37 -11.62
N ASP A 116 10.56 6.60 -11.57
CA ASP A 116 11.36 7.80 -11.76
C ASP A 116 12.26 8.07 -10.54
N LEU A 117 11.78 7.81 -9.31
CA LEU A 117 12.62 7.82 -8.11
C LEU A 117 13.78 6.83 -8.23
N LEU A 118 13.52 5.64 -8.75
CA LEU A 118 14.53 4.61 -8.94
C LEU A 118 15.54 5.01 -10.02
N LYS A 119 15.08 5.52 -11.17
CA LYS A 119 15.95 5.99 -12.26
C LYS A 119 16.91 7.09 -11.77
N VAL A 120 16.39 8.08 -11.07
CA VAL A 120 17.22 9.16 -10.50
C VAL A 120 18.17 8.63 -9.43
N SER A 121 17.73 7.68 -8.61
CA SER A 121 18.57 7.04 -7.60
C SER A 121 19.77 6.31 -8.21
N LEU A 122 19.56 5.57 -9.31
CA LEU A 122 20.65 4.92 -10.06
C LEU A 122 21.66 5.95 -10.58
N ASN A 123 21.18 7.04 -11.17
CA ASN A 123 22.04 8.12 -11.64
C ASN A 123 22.85 8.76 -10.50
N CYS A 124 22.23 9.01 -9.34
CA CYS A 124 22.92 9.52 -8.15
C CYS A 124 24.01 8.57 -7.61
N LEU A 125 23.89 7.29 -7.92
CA LEU A 125 24.87 6.25 -7.54
C LEU A 125 25.88 5.93 -8.63
N ASP A 126 25.81 6.60 -9.78
CA ASP A 126 26.61 6.31 -10.98
C ASP A 126 26.51 4.85 -11.44
N LEU A 127 25.31 4.30 -11.31
CA LEU A 127 24.99 2.93 -11.73
C LEU A 127 24.34 2.95 -13.12
N HIS A 128 25.09 2.48 -14.11
CA HIS A 128 24.64 2.35 -15.51
C HIS A 128 24.21 0.89 -15.78
N THR A 129 23.14 0.47 -15.12
CA THR A 129 22.63 -0.90 -15.16
C THR A 129 21.11 -0.88 -15.24
N ASP A 130 20.53 -1.87 -15.90
CA ASP A 130 19.10 -2.08 -15.90
C ASP A 130 18.62 -2.72 -14.59
N VAL A 131 17.35 -2.52 -14.28
CA VAL A 131 16.75 -3.03 -13.03
C VAL A 131 15.68 -4.06 -13.33
N LEU A 132 15.76 -5.20 -12.66
CA LEU A 132 14.73 -6.23 -12.65
C LEU A 132 13.92 -6.16 -11.35
N ILE A 133 12.65 -5.78 -11.50
CA ILE A 133 11.69 -5.69 -10.41
C ILE A 133 10.91 -7.00 -10.30
N LEU A 134 10.98 -7.66 -9.15
CA LEU A 134 10.17 -8.83 -8.86
C LEU A 134 9.04 -8.49 -7.89
N VAL A 135 7.84 -8.91 -8.21
CA VAL A 135 6.64 -8.67 -7.38
C VAL A 135 5.88 -9.97 -7.22
N ALA A 136 5.69 -10.43 -5.97
CA ALA A 136 4.63 -11.37 -5.66
C ALA A 136 3.38 -10.58 -5.26
N THR A 137 2.20 -10.96 -5.78
CA THR A 137 0.97 -10.20 -5.56
C THR A 137 -0.23 -11.08 -5.26
N SER A 138 -1.15 -10.56 -4.46
CA SER A 138 -2.53 -11.04 -4.30
C SER A 138 -3.54 -10.26 -5.16
N GLY A 139 -3.05 -9.49 -6.16
CA GLY A 139 -3.86 -8.74 -7.12
C GLY A 139 -3.41 -7.28 -7.32
N ASP A 140 -3.88 -6.36 -6.51
CA ASP A 140 -3.73 -4.89 -6.70
C ASP A 140 -2.29 -4.41 -6.85
N THR A 141 -1.36 -4.93 -6.04
CA THR A 141 0.05 -4.49 -6.08
C THR A 141 0.70 -4.87 -7.40
N GLY A 142 0.40 -6.06 -7.93
CA GLY A 142 0.93 -6.49 -9.21
C GLY A 142 0.50 -5.59 -10.35
N LYS A 143 -0.81 -5.31 -10.45
CA LYS A 143 -1.32 -4.41 -11.50
C LYS A 143 -0.74 -3.00 -11.38
N ALA A 144 -0.73 -2.42 -10.18
CA ALA A 144 -0.21 -1.07 -9.98
C ALA A 144 1.28 -0.97 -10.30
N ALA A 145 2.07 -2.02 -9.99
CA ALA A 145 3.48 -2.08 -10.35
C ALA A 145 3.67 -2.23 -11.87
N LEU A 146 2.93 -3.12 -12.52
CA LEU A 146 2.97 -3.25 -13.98
C LEU A 146 2.67 -1.92 -14.67
N GLU A 147 1.65 -1.19 -14.23
CA GLU A 147 1.24 0.08 -14.82
C GLU A 147 2.31 1.16 -14.63
N GLY A 148 2.88 1.29 -13.43
CA GLY A 148 3.93 2.28 -13.14
C GLY A 148 5.23 2.02 -13.89
N PHE A 149 5.64 0.77 -14.03
CA PHE A 149 6.89 0.38 -14.70
C PHE A 149 6.75 0.16 -16.22
N LYS A 150 5.53 0.16 -16.75
CA LYS A 150 5.25 -0.07 -18.17
C LYS A 150 6.02 0.89 -19.08
N ASN A 151 6.76 0.33 -20.05
CA ASN A 151 7.55 1.08 -21.03
C ASN A 151 8.63 2.01 -20.43
N ARG A 152 9.05 1.81 -19.18
CA ARG A 152 10.17 2.54 -18.58
C ARG A 152 11.49 1.92 -19.06
N GLU A 153 12.32 2.75 -19.70
CA GLU A 153 13.62 2.36 -20.22
C GLU A 153 14.56 1.94 -19.08
N GLY A 154 15.33 0.88 -19.28
CA GLY A 154 16.25 0.33 -18.28
C GLY A 154 15.56 -0.39 -17.11
N MET A 155 14.26 -0.68 -17.23
CA MET A 155 13.50 -1.35 -16.18
C MET A 155 12.72 -2.52 -16.73
N HIS A 156 12.79 -3.65 -16.05
CA HIS A 156 12.01 -4.86 -16.33
C HIS A 156 11.19 -5.22 -15.09
N ILE A 157 9.97 -5.68 -15.30
CA ILE A 157 9.11 -6.11 -14.19
C ILE A 157 8.50 -7.48 -14.46
N VAL A 158 8.61 -8.36 -13.46
CA VAL A 158 7.96 -9.67 -13.45
C VAL A 158 7.04 -9.75 -12.23
N VAL A 159 5.76 -10.00 -12.51
CA VAL A 159 4.73 -10.18 -11.49
C VAL A 159 4.34 -11.65 -11.42
N PHE A 160 4.48 -12.24 -10.24
CA PHE A 160 4.05 -13.58 -9.91
C PHE A 160 2.74 -13.51 -9.11
N TYR A 161 1.73 -14.24 -9.55
CA TYR A 161 0.45 -14.32 -8.85
C TYR A 161 -0.02 -15.77 -8.74
N PRO A 162 -0.73 -16.13 -7.65
CA PRO A 162 -1.25 -17.49 -7.50
C PRO A 162 -2.37 -17.74 -8.51
N GLU A 163 -2.24 -18.79 -9.31
CA GLU A 163 -3.25 -19.21 -10.29
C GLU A 163 -4.59 -19.50 -9.58
N GLY A 164 -5.66 -18.81 -9.99
CA GLY A 164 -6.95 -18.89 -9.31
C GLY A 164 -7.04 -18.21 -7.93
N GLY A 165 -5.97 -17.54 -7.49
CA GLY A 165 -5.90 -16.89 -6.17
C GLY A 165 -6.14 -15.38 -6.17
N VAL A 166 -6.53 -14.79 -7.30
CA VAL A 166 -6.91 -13.38 -7.46
C VAL A 166 -8.30 -13.26 -8.09
N SER A 167 -8.97 -12.09 -7.94
CA SER A 167 -10.27 -11.90 -8.59
C SER A 167 -10.13 -11.84 -10.11
N ALA A 168 -11.21 -12.16 -10.85
CA ALA A 168 -11.23 -12.09 -12.31
C ALA A 168 -10.87 -10.69 -12.83
N VAL A 169 -11.33 -9.63 -12.16
CA VAL A 169 -10.96 -8.24 -12.49
C VAL A 169 -9.47 -8.01 -12.30
N GLN A 170 -8.90 -8.43 -11.17
CA GLN A 170 -7.48 -8.25 -10.88
C GLN A 170 -6.59 -9.03 -11.84
N GLU A 171 -6.94 -10.27 -12.15
CA GLU A 171 -6.23 -11.08 -13.14
C GLU A 171 -6.29 -10.41 -14.51
N ARG A 172 -7.48 -9.99 -14.95
CA ARG A 172 -7.66 -9.31 -16.23
C ARG A 172 -6.87 -8.01 -16.31
N GLN A 173 -6.85 -7.21 -15.23
CA GLN A 173 -6.03 -6.02 -15.17
C GLN A 173 -4.54 -6.30 -15.39
N MET A 174 -3.99 -7.38 -14.81
CA MET A 174 -2.58 -7.75 -14.99
C MET A 174 -2.32 -8.29 -16.39
N THR A 175 -3.15 -9.21 -16.86
CA THR A 175 -2.94 -9.95 -18.11
C THR A 175 -3.18 -9.12 -19.37
N THR A 176 -3.91 -8.00 -19.24
CA THR A 176 -4.14 -7.03 -20.32
C THR A 176 -3.19 -5.83 -20.27
N THR A 177 -2.27 -5.78 -19.30
CA THR A 177 -1.29 -4.68 -19.24
C THR A 177 -0.35 -4.76 -20.44
N GLU A 178 -0.34 -3.71 -21.23
CA GLU A 178 0.59 -3.54 -22.35
C GLU A 178 1.99 -3.18 -21.84
N GLY A 179 3.01 -3.34 -22.68
CA GLY A 179 4.39 -2.99 -22.35
C GLY A 179 5.35 -4.11 -22.77
N LYS A 180 6.51 -3.72 -23.32
CA LYS A 180 7.54 -4.66 -23.77
C LYS A 180 8.37 -5.20 -22.60
N ASN A 181 8.42 -4.48 -21.52
CA ASN A 181 9.21 -4.75 -20.30
C ASN A 181 8.37 -5.31 -19.14
N THR A 182 7.10 -5.67 -19.41
CA THR A 182 6.18 -6.17 -18.37
C THR A 182 5.88 -7.65 -18.60
N HIS A 183 6.12 -8.47 -17.59
CA HIS A 183 5.90 -9.90 -17.61
C HIS A 183 4.97 -10.32 -16.47
N VAL A 184 4.05 -11.24 -16.74
CA VAL A 184 3.11 -11.78 -15.76
C VAL A 184 3.23 -13.29 -15.79
N VAL A 185 3.36 -13.92 -14.63
CA VAL A 185 3.55 -15.36 -14.47
C VAL A 185 2.53 -15.88 -13.47
N ALA A 186 1.71 -16.84 -13.89
CA ALA A 186 0.81 -17.57 -13.01
C ALA A 186 1.60 -18.67 -12.28
N VAL A 187 1.40 -18.81 -10.99
CA VAL A 187 2.09 -19.79 -10.17
C VAL A 187 1.09 -20.75 -9.57
N LYS A 188 1.28 -22.05 -9.78
CA LYS A 188 0.49 -23.09 -9.15
C LYS A 188 0.86 -23.24 -7.68
N GLY A 189 0.26 -22.39 -6.86
CA GLY A 189 0.52 -22.28 -5.43
C GLY A 189 -0.33 -21.18 -4.80
N ASN A 190 -0.04 -20.86 -3.55
CA ASN A 190 -0.69 -19.74 -2.86
C ASN A 190 0.21 -18.48 -2.83
N PHE A 191 -0.35 -17.38 -2.33
CA PHE A 191 0.39 -16.10 -2.26
C PHE A 191 1.65 -16.17 -1.41
N ASP A 192 1.60 -16.87 -0.26
CA ASP A 192 2.76 -16.99 0.63
C ASP A 192 3.90 -17.77 -0.03
N GLN A 193 3.57 -18.79 -0.83
CA GLN A 193 4.55 -19.55 -1.61
C GLN A 193 5.19 -18.68 -2.70
N CYS A 194 4.39 -17.88 -3.42
CA CYS A 194 4.91 -16.90 -4.40
C CYS A 194 5.87 -15.91 -3.72
N GLN A 195 5.47 -15.36 -2.57
CA GLN A 195 6.28 -14.39 -1.82
C GLN A 195 7.58 -15.03 -1.29
N ALA A 196 7.51 -16.25 -0.79
CA ALA A 196 8.68 -16.99 -0.33
C ALA A 196 9.65 -17.29 -1.49
N ALA A 197 9.13 -17.62 -2.67
CA ALA A 197 9.96 -17.84 -3.86
C ALA A 197 10.66 -16.54 -4.30
N VAL A 198 9.97 -15.43 -4.36
CA VAL A 198 10.57 -14.11 -4.66
C VAL A 198 11.67 -13.78 -3.64
N LYS A 199 11.43 -13.96 -2.34
CA LYS A 199 12.46 -13.75 -1.30
C LYS A 199 13.69 -14.65 -1.48
N ARG A 200 13.48 -15.92 -1.83
CA ARG A 200 14.60 -16.85 -2.13
C ARG A 200 15.44 -16.36 -3.30
N MET A 201 14.82 -15.88 -4.39
CA MET A 201 15.54 -15.34 -5.56
C MET A 201 16.41 -14.13 -5.20
N PHE A 202 15.92 -13.24 -4.36
CA PHE A 202 16.73 -12.13 -3.82
C PHE A 202 17.93 -12.58 -2.98
N ALA A 203 17.91 -13.80 -2.43
CA ALA A 203 18.99 -14.38 -1.63
C ALA A 203 19.96 -15.24 -2.45
N MET A 204 19.64 -15.57 -3.72
CA MET A 204 20.45 -16.46 -4.57
C MET A 204 21.62 -15.71 -5.21
N ASP A 205 22.83 -15.85 -4.65
CA ASP A 205 24.02 -15.17 -5.16
C ASP A 205 24.37 -15.59 -6.60
N ARG A 206 24.13 -16.86 -6.98
CA ARG A 206 24.31 -17.32 -8.36
C ARG A 206 23.43 -16.55 -9.35
N LEU A 207 22.14 -16.37 -9.02
CA LEU A 207 21.20 -15.64 -9.89
C LEU A 207 21.58 -14.15 -10.00
N LYS A 208 22.02 -13.54 -8.89
CA LYS A 208 22.54 -12.16 -8.91
C LYS A 208 23.75 -12.01 -9.83
N ALA A 209 24.70 -12.94 -9.76
CA ALA A 209 25.88 -12.93 -10.61
C ALA A 209 25.49 -13.04 -12.11
N GLN A 210 24.60 -13.98 -12.45
CA GLN A 210 24.10 -14.13 -13.83
C GLN A 210 23.39 -12.87 -14.34
N LEU A 211 22.58 -12.20 -13.51
CA LEU A 211 21.95 -10.95 -13.89
C LEU A 211 22.98 -9.82 -14.09
N GLN A 212 23.99 -9.74 -13.23
CA GLN A 212 25.07 -8.75 -13.37
C GLN A 212 25.86 -8.94 -14.66
N GLU A 213 26.11 -10.18 -15.11
CA GLU A 213 26.72 -10.47 -16.43
C GLU A 213 25.89 -9.90 -17.59
N ASN A 214 24.56 -9.80 -17.43
CA ASN A 214 23.64 -9.19 -18.38
C ASN A 214 23.31 -7.73 -18.06
N ASN A 215 24.13 -7.05 -17.27
CA ASN A 215 23.95 -5.67 -16.85
C ASN A 215 22.60 -5.41 -16.15
N LEU A 216 22.11 -6.36 -15.33
CA LEU A 216 20.88 -6.28 -14.58
C LEU A 216 21.14 -6.38 -13.08
N ILE A 217 20.40 -5.61 -12.28
CA ILE A 217 20.35 -5.76 -10.82
C ILE A 217 18.92 -5.95 -10.34
N PHE A 218 18.74 -6.66 -9.23
CA PHE A 218 17.44 -6.74 -8.58
C PHE A 218 17.09 -5.45 -7.82
N SER A 219 15.82 -5.07 -7.90
CA SER A 219 15.20 -4.15 -6.96
C SER A 219 13.78 -4.61 -6.61
N SER A 220 13.17 -3.99 -5.62
CA SER A 220 11.85 -4.37 -5.12
C SER A 220 10.87 -3.21 -5.22
N ALA A 221 9.70 -3.49 -5.78
CA ALA A 221 8.54 -2.60 -5.72
C ALA A 221 7.55 -2.98 -4.60
N ASN A 222 7.95 -3.81 -3.64
CA ASN A 222 7.13 -4.17 -2.49
C ASN A 222 6.93 -2.98 -1.53
N SER A 223 5.94 -3.08 -0.64
CA SER A 223 5.59 -2.00 0.31
C SER A 223 6.71 -1.62 1.28
N ILE A 224 7.73 -2.47 1.42
CA ILE A 224 8.91 -2.21 2.26
C ILE A 224 9.92 -1.24 1.63
N ASN A 225 9.90 -1.03 0.30
CA ASN A 225 10.74 -0.03 -0.34
C ASN A 225 10.39 1.37 0.17
N TRP A 226 11.42 2.14 0.58
CA TRP A 226 11.21 3.52 1.04
C TRP A 226 10.56 4.40 -0.03
N GLY A 227 10.91 4.21 -1.30
CA GLY A 227 10.29 4.91 -2.42
C GLY A 227 8.78 4.63 -2.59
N ARG A 228 8.28 3.55 -1.96
CA ARG A 228 6.84 3.27 -1.85
C ARG A 228 6.18 3.89 -0.62
N LEU A 229 6.93 4.03 0.47
CA LEU A 229 6.40 4.60 1.71
C LEU A 229 6.35 6.12 1.66
N LEU A 230 7.40 6.75 1.14
CA LEU A 230 7.54 8.21 1.12
C LEU A 230 6.36 8.94 0.45
N PRO A 231 5.88 8.56 -0.76
CA PRO A 231 4.75 9.24 -1.38
C PRO A 231 3.43 9.10 -0.59
N GLN A 232 3.33 8.11 0.30
CA GLN A 232 2.14 7.93 1.13
C GLN A 232 2.03 8.97 2.26
N ILE A 233 3.12 9.62 2.65
CA ILE A 233 3.09 10.72 3.62
C ILE A 233 2.34 11.91 3.03
N VAL A 234 2.42 12.12 1.72
CA VAL A 234 1.85 13.28 1.01
C VAL A 234 0.35 13.38 1.19
N TYR A 235 -0.39 12.29 0.99
CA TYR A 235 -1.85 12.35 1.02
C TYR A 235 -2.43 12.59 2.43
N TYR A 236 -1.67 12.38 3.51
CA TYR A 236 -2.09 12.79 4.85
C TYR A 236 -1.97 14.31 5.07
N TYR A 237 -0.89 14.91 4.57
CA TYR A 237 -0.80 16.37 4.52
C TYR A 237 -1.93 16.96 3.69
N TRP A 238 -2.17 16.38 2.52
CA TRP A 238 -3.22 16.80 1.62
C TRP A 238 -4.62 16.68 2.22
N ALA A 239 -4.93 15.56 2.87
CA ALA A 239 -6.20 15.36 3.57
C ALA A 239 -6.44 16.41 4.64
N TYR A 240 -5.41 16.72 5.44
CA TYR A 240 -5.50 17.76 6.47
C TYR A 240 -5.75 19.14 5.88
N LEU A 241 -5.05 19.50 4.81
CA LEU A 241 -5.22 20.77 4.12
C LEU A 241 -6.64 20.91 3.55
N GLN A 242 -7.16 19.88 2.91
CA GLN A 242 -8.55 19.86 2.42
C GLN A 242 -9.56 19.95 3.57
N ALA A 243 -9.37 19.23 4.66
CA ALA A 243 -10.26 19.29 5.82
C ALA A 243 -10.30 20.71 6.45
N VAL A 244 -9.17 21.41 6.47
CA VAL A 244 -9.10 22.81 6.90
C VAL A 244 -9.79 23.73 5.89
N GLU A 245 -9.56 23.56 4.60
CA GLU A 245 -10.16 24.36 3.53
C GLU A 245 -11.68 24.21 3.47
N GLN A 246 -12.18 22.99 3.68
CA GLN A 246 -13.61 22.67 3.72
C GLN A 246 -14.29 23.11 5.03
N GLY A 247 -13.52 23.58 6.02
CA GLY A 247 -14.06 24.02 7.32
C GLY A 247 -14.38 22.88 8.31
N GLU A 248 -14.03 21.65 7.97
CA GLU A 248 -14.25 20.45 8.81
C GLU A 248 -13.29 20.43 10.00
N VAL A 249 -12.09 20.98 9.85
CA VAL A 249 -11.07 21.06 10.88
C VAL A 249 -10.62 22.50 11.08
N THR A 250 -10.72 23.01 12.30
CA THR A 250 -10.12 24.30 12.65
C THR A 250 -8.59 24.21 12.50
N PRO A 251 -7.93 25.20 11.83
CA PRO A 251 -6.48 25.17 11.65
C PRO A 251 -5.71 24.91 12.94
N GLY A 252 -4.89 23.86 12.96
CA GLY A 252 -4.12 23.41 14.11
C GLY A 252 -4.83 22.42 15.05
N SER A 253 -6.14 22.23 14.88
CA SER A 253 -6.87 21.17 15.62
C SER A 253 -6.50 19.79 15.09
N LYS A 254 -6.62 18.78 15.94
CA LYS A 254 -6.31 17.39 15.58
C LYS A 254 -7.35 16.82 14.61
N MET A 255 -6.89 15.93 13.74
CA MET A 255 -7.68 15.11 12.83
C MET A 255 -7.32 13.64 13.08
N ASN A 256 -8.30 12.79 13.32
CA ASN A 256 -8.09 11.34 13.40
C ASN A 256 -8.07 10.72 12.01
N VAL A 257 -7.44 9.55 11.88
CA VAL A 257 -7.41 8.80 10.63
C VAL A 257 -7.70 7.32 10.89
N VAL A 258 -8.56 6.73 10.06
CA VAL A 258 -8.88 5.29 10.07
C VAL A 258 -8.35 4.67 8.80
N VAL A 259 -7.55 3.62 8.94
CA VAL A 259 -6.81 3.03 7.83
C VAL A 259 -7.11 1.54 7.71
N PRO A 260 -7.69 1.10 6.57
CA PRO A 260 -7.75 -0.33 6.25
C PRO A 260 -6.32 -0.89 6.18
N THR A 261 -6.01 -1.88 7.01
CA THR A 261 -4.63 -2.24 7.30
C THR A 261 -4.29 -3.66 6.84
N GLY A 262 -3.26 -3.77 5.99
CA GLY A 262 -2.56 -5.00 5.67
C GLY A 262 -1.08 -4.86 6.06
N ASN A 263 -0.22 -4.50 5.10
CA ASN A 263 1.23 -4.40 5.29
C ASN A 263 1.71 -3.17 6.12
N PHE A 264 0.83 -2.49 6.81
CA PHE A 264 1.12 -1.37 7.73
C PHE A 264 1.78 -0.13 7.09
N GLY A 265 2.00 -0.10 5.79
CA GLY A 265 2.67 1.02 5.11
C GLY A 265 1.88 2.33 5.19
N ASN A 266 0.58 2.25 4.97
CA ASN A 266 -0.34 3.38 5.00
C ASN A 266 -0.45 3.98 6.42
N ILE A 267 -0.64 3.16 7.47
CA ILE A 267 -0.62 3.59 8.87
C ILE A 267 0.72 4.25 9.24
N LEU A 268 1.83 3.64 8.82
CA LEU A 268 3.15 4.17 9.09
C LEU A 268 3.37 5.54 8.45
N ALA A 269 2.80 5.77 7.26
CA ALA A 269 2.82 7.08 6.62
C ALA A 269 2.02 8.13 7.42
N ALA A 270 0.86 7.77 7.99
CA ALA A 270 0.13 8.63 8.93
C ALA A 270 0.96 8.95 10.19
N TYR A 271 1.61 7.95 10.76
CA TYR A 271 2.49 8.12 11.90
C TYR A 271 3.67 9.04 11.58
N TYR A 272 4.31 8.87 10.42
CA TYR A 272 5.41 9.74 10.00
C TYR A 272 4.94 11.18 9.74
N SER A 273 3.74 11.37 9.16
CA SER A 273 3.14 12.70 9.02
C SER A 273 2.98 13.39 10.37
N LYS A 274 2.50 12.65 11.39
CA LYS A 274 2.40 13.13 12.77
C LYS A 274 3.77 13.50 13.36
N ARG A 275 4.81 12.68 13.12
CA ARG A 275 6.20 12.94 13.55
C ARG A 275 6.81 14.17 12.87
N MET A 276 6.35 14.51 11.67
CA MET A 276 6.76 15.71 10.92
C MET A 276 6.01 16.97 11.35
N GLY A 277 5.04 16.88 12.26
CA GLY A 277 4.32 18.02 12.82
C GLY A 277 2.91 18.24 12.27
N LEU A 278 2.38 17.31 11.46
CA LEU A 278 0.98 17.37 11.06
C LEU A 278 0.08 17.07 12.27
N PRO A 279 -1.02 17.85 12.51
CA PRO A 279 -1.89 17.65 13.67
C PRO A 279 -2.77 16.39 13.54
N ILE A 280 -2.16 15.22 13.47
CA ILE A 280 -2.88 13.94 13.51
C ILE A 280 -3.14 13.57 14.99
N GLY A 281 -4.40 13.29 15.28
CA GLY A 281 -4.86 12.81 16.57
C GLY A 281 -4.62 11.33 16.78
N ARG A 282 -5.70 10.54 16.77
CA ARG A 282 -5.66 9.09 16.86
C ARG A 282 -5.45 8.47 15.48
N ILE A 283 -4.62 7.46 15.40
CA ILE A 283 -4.50 6.59 14.23
C ILE A 283 -5.24 5.30 14.56
N ILE A 284 -6.15 4.89 13.70
CA ILE A 284 -7.03 3.74 13.91
C ILE A 284 -6.70 2.70 12.84
N SER A 285 -6.21 1.55 13.28
CA SER A 285 -5.87 0.40 12.45
C SER A 285 -7.08 -0.51 12.33
N ALA A 286 -7.59 -0.70 11.12
CA ALA A 286 -8.72 -1.56 10.86
C ALA A 286 -8.27 -2.84 10.14
N SER A 287 -8.51 -4.00 10.73
CA SER A 287 -8.21 -5.33 10.18
C SER A 287 -9.49 -6.06 9.76
N ASN A 288 -9.38 -6.97 8.81
CA ASN A 288 -10.43 -7.94 8.54
C ASN A 288 -10.28 -9.16 9.46
N LYS A 289 -10.88 -10.30 9.11
CA LYS A 289 -10.80 -11.54 9.90
C LYS A 289 -9.37 -12.02 10.16
N ASN A 290 -8.39 -11.60 9.35
CA ASN A 290 -6.97 -11.82 9.60
C ASN A 290 -6.44 -10.74 10.57
N ASN A 291 -6.88 -10.81 11.81
CA ASN A 291 -6.74 -9.77 12.82
C ASN A 291 -5.46 -9.84 13.68
N VAL A 292 -4.37 -10.38 13.14
CA VAL A 292 -3.09 -10.54 13.85
C VAL A 292 -2.58 -9.26 14.53
N LEU A 293 -2.82 -8.10 13.89
CA LEU A 293 -2.44 -6.81 14.46
C LEU A 293 -3.30 -6.43 15.67
N VAL A 294 -4.60 -6.74 15.65
CA VAL A 294 -5.50 -6.44 16.78
C VAL A 294 -5.06 -7.22 18.01
N ASP A 295 -4.86 -8.54 17.86
CA ASP A 295 -4.36 -9.38 18.96
C ASP A 295 -3.02 -8.87 19.50
N PHE A 296 -2.12 -8.40 18.61
CA PHE A 296 -0.87 -7.78 19.04
C PHE A 296 -1.10 -6.51 19.87
N PHE A 297 -1.98 -5.60 19.44
CA PHE A 297 -2.24 -4.37 20.20
C PHE A 297 -2.92 -4.65 21.54
N GLU A 298 -3.64 -5.76 21.68
CA GLU A 298 -4.24 -6.18 22.94
C GLU A 298 -3.21 -6.82 23.88
N THR A 299 -2.37 -7.71 23.36
CA THR A 299 -1.55 -8.62 24.21
C THR A 299 -0.06 -8.32 24.20
N GLY A 300 0.44 -7.62 23.17
CA GLY A 300 1.88 -7.46 22.91
C GLY A 300 2.52 -8.68 22.23
N GLU A 301 1.74 -9.72 21.95
CA GLU A 301 2.20 -10.91 21.27
C GLU A 301 1.83 -10.86 19.77
N TYR A 302 2.82 -10.96 18.90
CA TYR A 302 2.63 -11.07 17.46
C TYR A 302 2.73 -12.55 17.06
N GLN A 303 1.62 -13.11 16.57
CA GLN A 303 1.54 -14.52 16.21
C GLN A 303 1.10 -14.68 14.75
N SER A 304 2.06 -14.96 13.84
CA SER A 304 1.79 -15.18 12.43
C SER A 304 1.46 -16.63 12.06
N GLN A 305 1.78 -17.60 12.95
CA GLN A 305 1.43 -19.02 12.75
C GLN A 305 0.00 -19.28 13.22
N ARG A 306 -0.97 -18.91 12.40
CA ARG A 306 -2.40 -19.03 12.67
C ARG A 306 -3.18 -19.33 11.39
N ALA A 307 -4.47 -19.62 11.51
CA ALA A 307 -5.33 -19.85 10.34
C ALA A 307 -5.35 -18.58 9.45
N PHE A 308 -5.16 -18.77 8.17
CA PHE A 308 -5.33 -17.75 7.14
C PHE A 308 -6.75 -17.80 6.58
N PHE A 309 -7.39 -16.64 6.45
CA PHE A 309 -8.73 -16.53 5.91
C PHE A 309 -8.70 -15.72 4.62
N GLN A 310 -9.22 -16.28 3.55
CA GLN A 310 -9.46 -15.55 2.31
C GLN A 310 -10.79 -14.79 2.47
N THR A 311 -10.76 -13.47 2.35
CA THR A 311 -11.89 -12.58 2.59
C THR A 311 -12.28 -11.78 1.35
N ILE A 312 -13.37 -11.00 1.44
CA ILE A 312 -13.79 -10.06 0.39
C ILE A 312 -12.94 -8.79 0.35
N SER A 313 -12.04 -8.59 1.31
CA SER A 313 -11.07 -7.48 1.37
C SER A 313 -9.62 -7.98 1.22
N PRO A 314 -9.25 -8.55 0.05
CA PRO A 314 -8.04 -9.37 -0.11
C PRO A 314 -6.73 -8.63 0.12
N SER A 315 -6.68 -7.30 -0.03
CA SER A 315 -5.45 -6.53 0.26
C SER A 315 -5.10 -6.46 1.75
N MET A 316 -6.03 -6.88 2.62
CA MET A 316 -5.86 -6.99 4.07
C MET A 316 -5.64 -8.44 4.52
N ASP A 317 -5.70 -9.43 3.62
CA ASP A 317 -5.47 -10.84 3.92
C ASP A 317 -3.98 -11.11 4.10
N ILE A 318 -3.49 -10.81 5.31
CA ILE A 318 -2.08 -10.99 5.67
C ILE A 318 -1.94 -11.56 7.10
N LEU A 319 -0.91 -12.34 7.32
CA LEU A 319 -0.47 -12.78 8.65
C LEU A 319 0.88 -12.15 9.03
N VAL A 320 1.66 -11.71 8.03
CA VAL A 320 2.94 -11.01 8.24
C VAL A 320 2.84 -9.59 7.70
N SER A 321 2.69 -8.62 8.61
CA SER A 321 2.60 -7.21 8.28
C SER A 321 3.99 -6.61 8.11
N SER A 322 4.43 -6.45 6.86
CA SER A 322 5.84 -6.23 6.51
C SER A 322 6.44 -4.90 7.00
N ASN A 323 5.66 -3.82 7.11
CA ASN A 323 6.16 -2.54 7.64
C ASN A 323 5.97 -2.39 9.15
N PHE A 324 5.39 -3.38 9.81
CA PHE A 324 5.19 -3.34 11.25
C PHE A 324 6.51 -3.29 12.01
N GLU A 325 7.58 -3.87 11.46
CA GLU A 325 8.94 -3.77 11.96
C GLU A 325 9.40 -2.30 12.12
N ARG A 326 9.08 -1.43 11.14
CA ARG A 326 9.39 0.00 11.22
C ARG A 326 8.65 0.69 12.35
N PHE A 327 7.38 0.35 12.55
CA PHE A 327 6.58 0.90 13.62
C PHE A 327 7.11 0.47 14.99
N LEU A 328 7.43 -0.82 15.18
CA LEU A 328 8.02 -1.31 16.41
C LEU A 328 9.39 -0.67 16.70
N TYR A 329 10.19 -0.43 15.66
CA TYR A 329 11.46 0.29 15.81
C TYR A 329 11.24 1.68 16.41
N GLU A 330 10.26 2.45 15.90
CA GLU A 330 9.93 3.75 16.48
C GLU A 330 9.38 3.65 17.91
N MET A 331 8.50 2.67 18.17
CA MET A 331 7.86 2.49 19.50
C MET A 331 8.84 1.99 20.57
N SER A 332 9.88 1.25 20.18
CA SER A 332 10.95 0.81 21.10
C SER A 332 11.97 1.90 21.42
N GLY A 333 11.80 3.13 20.91
CA GLY A 333 12.78 4.20 21.02
C GLY A 333 13.97 4.03 20.08
N ARG A 334 13.78 3.34 18.94
CA ARG A 334 14.79 3.03 17.94
C ARG A 334 15.86 2.04 18.45
N ASP A 335 15.45 1.10 19.28
CA ASP A 335 16.32 0.05 19.80
C ASP A 335 16.43 -1.09 18.78
N ALA A 336 17.52 -1.06 18.00
CA ALA A 336 17.80 -2.06 16.98
C ALA A 336 18.03 -3.47 17.55
N GLN A 337 18.53 -3.57 18.79
CA GLN A 337 18.78 -4.87 19.43
C GLN A 337 17.45 -5.55 19.81
N LYS A 338 16.47 -4.79 20.31
CA LYS A 338 15.11 -5.30 20.55
C LYS A 338 14.48 -5.81 19.25
N ILE A 339 14.54 -5.01 18.17
CA ILE A 339 13.98 -5.39 16.88
C ILE A 339 14.63 -6.68 16.38
N GLN A 340 15.96 -6.75 16.42
CA GLN A 340 16.67 -7.96 16.02
C GLN A 340 16.23 -9.18 16.84
N ALA A 341 16.17 -9.06 18.15
CA ALA A 341 15.76 -10.16 19.04
C ALA A 341 14.33 -10.64 18.74
N TRP A 342 13.37 -9.74 18.55
CA TRP A 342 11.98 -10.09 18.22
C TRP A 342 11.87 -10.77 16.85
N TYR A 343 12.52 -10.25 15.83
CA TYR A 343 12.43 -10.79 14.47
C TYR A 343 13.32 -12.03 14.24
N ASP A 344 14.40 -12.21 14.96
CA ASP A 344 15.17 -13.45 14.95
C ASP A 344 14.42 -14.59 15.66
N SER A 345 13.70 -14.29 16.76
CA SER A 345 12.80 -15.25 17.40
C SER A 345 11.58 -15.59 16.52
N SER A 346 11.18 -14.67 15.63
CA SER A 346 10.06 -14.86 14.70
C SER A 346 10.30 -15.93 13.62
N ASN A 347 11.49 -16.52 13.54
CA ASN A 347 11.69 -17.77 12.77
C ASN A 347 10.74 -18.89 13.21
N GLN A 348 10.17 -18.76 14.41
CA GLN A 348 9.05 -19.58 14.92
C GLN A 348 7.67 -18.96 14.68
N GLY A 349 7.57 -17.80 13.99
CA GLY A 349 6.32 -17.11 13.67
C GLY A 349 5.69 -16.32 14.79
N THR A 350 6.35 -16.19 15.95
CA THR A 350 5.80 -15.51 17.14
C THR A 350 6.89 -14.73 17.87
N PHE A 351 6.55 -13.55 18.34
CA PHE A 351 7.37 -12.76 19.27
C PHE A 351 6.50 -11.95 20.22
N THR A 352 7.05 -11.57 21.39
CA THR A 352 6.37 -10.71 22.37
C THR A 352 7.23 -9.48 22.64
N VAL A 353 6.61 -8.28 22.60
CA VAL A 353 7.30 -7.03 22.94
C VAL A 353 7.25 -6.77 24.45
N ASP A 354 8.17 -5.96 24.95
CA ASP A 354 8.13 -5.54 26.34
C ASP A 354 6.95 -4.60 26.63
N PRO A 355 6.46 -4.53 27.91
CA PRO A 355 5.28 -3.75 28.28
C PRO A 355 5.41 -2.25 27.97
N ALA A 356 6.60 -1.66 28.03
CA ALA A 356 6.82 -0.26 27.73
C ALA A 356 6.61 0.02 26.23
N THR A 357 7.13 -0.85 25.37
CA THR A 357 6.91 -0.78 23.92
C THR A 357 5.45 -0.99 23.57
N LEU A 358 4.76 -1.98 24.19
CA LEU A 358 3.33 -2.21 23.97
C LEU A 358 2.52 -0.96 24.33
N LYS A 359 2.81 -0.35 25.47
CA LYS A 359 2.12 0.87 25.89
C LYS A 359 2.28 1.99 24.86
N GLN A 360 3.49 2.22 24.32
CA GLN A 360 3.73 3.21 23.27
C GLN A 360 2.92 2.90 22.00
N CYS A 361 2.81 1.61 21.63
CA CYS A 361 1.97 1.17 20.53
C CYS A 361 0.51 1.54 20.75
N GLN A 362 -0.05 1.19 21.92
CA GLN A 362 -1.44 1.45 22.30
C GLN A 362 -1.76 2.94 22.44
N ASP A 363 -0.82 3.75 22.97
CA ASP A 363 -0.98 5.21 23.07
C ASP A 363 -0.99 5.88 21.67
N THR A 364 -0.39 5.25 20.68
CA THR A 364 -0.28 5.79 19.30
C THR A 364 -1.41 5.32 18.39
N VAL A 365 -1.74 4.03 18.42
CA VAL A 365 -2.70 3.38 17.51
C VAL A 365 -3.80 2.71 18.32
N TYR A 366 -5.06 2.91 17.90
CA TYR A 366 -6.19 2.06 18.25
C TYR A 366 -6.31 0.97 17.18
N ALA A 367 -6.62 -0.26 17.55
CA ALA A 367 -6.79 -1.36 16.61
C ALA A 367 -8.16 -2.03 16.81
N GLY A 368 -8.84 -2.31 15.70
CA GLY A 368 -10.10 -3.03 15.66
C GLY A 368 -10.22 -3.86 14.39
N TRP A 369 -11.25 -4.70 14.32
CA TRP A 369 -11.46 -5.58 13.16
C TRP A 369 -12.95 -5.79 12.88
N ALA A 370 -13.24 -6.22 11.64
CA ALA A 370 -14.58 -6.59 11.23
C ALA A 370 -14.55 -7.95 10.49
N ASN A 371 -15.58 -8.77 10.73
CA ASN A 371 -15.80 -9.99 9.97
C ASN A 371 -16.51 -9.69 8.64
N GLU A 372 -16.68 -10.72 7.79
CA GLU A 372 -17.30 -10.53 6.47
C GLU A 372 -18.76 -10.11 6.57
N GLU A 373 -19.54 -10.67 7.51
CA GLU A 373 -20.96 -10.32 7.68
C GLU A 373 -21.13 -8.86 8.10
N GLU A 374 -20.29 -8.37 9.02
CA GLU A 374 -20.25 -6.98 9.43
C GLU A 374 -19.83 -6.08 8.27
N THR A 375 -18.87 -6.51 7.45
CA THR A 375 -18.42 -5.78 6.27
C THR A 375 -19.55 -5.61 5.25
N PHE A 376 -20.26 -6.70 4.90
CA PHE A 376 -21.42 -6.64 4.02
C PHE A 376 -22.52 -5.70 4.56
N LYS A 377 -22.87 -5.85 5.85
CA LYS A 377 -23.86 -4.98 6.50
C LYS A 377 -23.44 -3.52 6.49
N THR A 378 -22.14 -3.23 6.68
CA THR A 378 -21.60 -1.88 6.68
C THR A 378 -21.70 -1.24 5.29
N ILE A 379 -21.36 -1.97 4.19
CA ILE A 379 -21.56 -1.47 2.82
C ILE A 379 -23.03 -1.07 2.60
N SER A 380 -23.97 -1.97 2.89
CA SER A 380 -25.40 -1.72 2.70
C SER A 380 -25.92 -0.55 3.53
N ARG A 381 -25.58 -0.54 4.81
CA ARG A 381 -26.04 0.50 5.75
C ARG A 381 -25.48 1.88 5.40
N SER A 382 -24.20 1.97 5.08
CA SER A 382 -23.56 3.23 4.74
C SER A 382 -24.11 3.81 3.44
N TYR A 383 -24.39 2.99 2.44
CA TYR A 383 -25.04 3.45 1.22
C TYR A 383 -26.44 4.01 1.50
N LYS A 384 -27.25 3.32 2.33
CA LYS A 384 -28.58 3.81 2.72
C LYS A 384 -28.53 5.13 3.50
N ALA A 385 -27.55 5.27 4.40
CA ALA A 385 -27.43 6.44 5.26
C ALA A 385 -26.82 7.65 4.56
N TYR A 386 -25.83 7.43 3.72
CA TYR A 386 -24.97 8.51 3.18
C TYR A 386 -25.00 8.60 1.65
N GLN A 387 -25.61 7.66 0.94
CA GLN A 387 -25.55 7.52 -0.53
C GLN A 387 -24.09 7.44 -1.04
N TYR A 388 -23.19 6.91 -0.19
CA TYR A 388 -21.79 6.71 -0.48
C TYR A 388 -21.48 5.21 -0.53
N VAL A 389 -20.76 4.78 -1.58
CA VAL A 389 -20.46 3.36 -1.82
C VAL A 389 -19.05 3.05 -1.32
N PHE A 390 -18.94 2.20 -0.32
CA PHE A 390 -17.64 1.70 0.14
C PHE A 390 -17.23 0.42 -0.58
N ASP A 391 -15.94 0.33 -0.92
CA ASP A 391 -15.32 -0.96 -1.19
C ASP A 391 -15.18 -1.78 0.10
N PRO A 392 -14.96 -3.11 0.02
CA PRO A 392 -14.91 -3.95 1.22
C PRO A 392 -13.83 -3.54 2.23
N HIS A 393 -12.68 -3.02 1.78
CA HIS A 393 -11.61 -2.58 2.69
C HIS A 393 -12.04 -1.31 3.45
N THR A 394 -12.61 -0.35 2.75
CA THR A 394 -13.14 0.88 3.36
C THR A 394 -14.30 0.58 4.30
N ALA A 395 -15.14 -0.42 3.97
CA ALA A 395 -16.23 -0.85 4.84
C ALA A 395 -15.73 -1.46 6.16
N VAL A 396 -14.64 -2.22 6.13
CA VAL A 396 -13.95 -2.68 7.36
C VAL A 396 -13.50 -1.49 8.19
N ALA A 397 -12.88 -0.49 7.57
CA ALA A 397 -12.45 0.72 8.27
C ALA A 397 -13.62 1.51 8.86
N MET A 398 -14.73 1.62 8.14
CA MET A 398 -15.96 2.27 8.62
C MET A 398 -16.54 1.55 9.85
N LYS A 399 -16.59 0.20 9.85
CA LYS A 399 -17.07 -0.57 11.00
C LYS A 399 -16.19 -0.34 12.24
N VAL A 400 -14.87 -0.38 12.06
CA VAL A 400 -13.92 -0.12 13.16
C VAL A 400 -14.02 1.32 13.66
N PHE A 401 -14.28 2.29 12.78
CA PHE A 401 -14.55 3.67 13.17
C PHE A 401 -15.80 3.77 14.06
N GLU A 402 -16.88 3.12 13.68
CA GLU A 402 -18.12 3.13 14.46
C GLU A 402 -17.91 2.51 15.86
N ASP A 403 -17.15 1.42 15.95
CA ASP A 403 -16.79 0.81 17.23
C ASP A 403 -15.96 1.76 18.09
N TYR A 404 -14.93 2.38 17.50
CA TYR A 404 -14.10 3.37 18.17
C TYR A 404 -14.92 4.54 18.74
N ILE A 405 -15.83 5.11 17.95
CA ILE A 405 -16.71 6.20 18.43
C ILE A 405 -17.64 5.70 19.55
N SER A 406 -18.20 4.51 19.41
CA SER A 406 -19.07 3.92 20.43
C SER A 406 -18.34 3.70 21.77
N GLU A 407 -17.07 3.31 21.72
CA GLU A 407 -16.26 3.06 22.92
C GLU A 407 -15.71 4.33 23.55
N THR A 408 -15.31 5.31 22.74
CA THR A 408 -14.53 6.47 23.23
C THR A 408 -15.33 7.76 23.30
N ASN A 409 -16.43 7.87 22.56
CA ASN A 409 -17.18 9.10 22.33
C ASN A 409 -16.31 10.27 21.81
N ASP A 410 -15.23 9.97 21.07
CA ASP A 410 -14.32 10.97 20.51
C ASP A 410 -15.01 11.76 19.38
N GLN A 411 -15.11 13.06 19.53
CA GLN A 411 -15.76 13.97 18.56
C GLN A 411 -14.76 14.61 17.59
N THR A 412 -13.51 14.18 17.61
CA THR A 412 -12.48 14.69 16.70
C THR A 412 -12.84 14.31 15.26
N PHE A 413 -12.83 15.30 14.33
CA PHE A 413 -13.06 15.02 12.91
C PHE A 413 -12.15 13.90 12.45
N THR A 414 -12.74 12.89 11.83
CA THR A 414 -12.05 11.66 11.46
C THR A 414 -12.10 11.44 9.95
N VAL A 415 -10.97 11.11 9.36
CA VAL A 415 -10.83 10.75 7.95
C VAL A 415 -10.70 9.25 7.81
N ILE A 416 -11.61 8.63 7.06
CA ILE A 416 -11.55 7.23 6.66
C ILE A 416 -10.81 7.14 5.34
N VAL A 417 -9.73 6.36 5.29
CA VAL A 417 -8.92 6.20 4.08
C VAL A 417 -9.55 5.15 3.17
N SER A 418 -10.06 5.59 2.01
CA SER A 418 -10.62 4.72 0.97
C SER A 418 -9.51 4.26 0.03
N THR A 419 -9.15 2.99 0.12
CA THR A 419 -7.94 2.43 -0.51
C THR A 419 -8.16 1.80 -1.87
N ALA A 420 -9.40 1.55 -2.26
CA ALA A 420 -9.75 0.99 -3.56
C ALA A 420 -11.12 1.48 -4.03
N SER A 421 -11.32 1.51 -5.33
CA SER A 421 -12.63 1.75 -5.91
C SER A 421 -13.58 0.58 -5.64
N PRO A 422 -14.86 0.82 -5.29
CA PRO A 422 -15.86 -0.24 -5.12
C PRO A 422 -16.05 -1.07 -6.39
N PHE A 423 -15.76 -0.52 -7.56
CA PHE A 423 -15.84 -1.23 -8.84
C PHE A 423 -14.82 -2.35 -9.01
N LYS A 424 -13.76 -2.41 -8.21
CA LYS A 424 -12.82 -3.55 -8.22
C LYS A 424 -13.38 -4.80 -7.55
N PHE A 425 -14.45 -4.64 -6.81
CA PHE A 425 -15.12 -5.68 -6.02
C PHE A 425 -16.62 -5.65 -6.30
N SER A 426 -16.99 -5.41 -7.56
CA SER A 426 -18.35 -5.10 -8.00
C SER A 426 -19.36 -6.12 -7.57
N SER A 427 -19.05 -7.42 -7.70
CA SER A 427 -19.94 -8.51 -7.35
C SER A 427 -20.29 -8.50 -5.84
N ASN A 428 -19.28 -8.35 -4.98
CA ASN A 428 -19.48 -8.29 -3.53
C ASN A 428 -20.23 -7.01 -3.10
N VAL A 429 -19.83 -5.86 -3.68
CA VAL A 429 -20.47 -4.57 -3.36
C VAL A 429 -21.92 -4.56 -3.79
N LEU A 430 -22.22 -4.99 -5.03
CA LEU A 430 -23.59 -5.05 -5.54
C LEU A 430 -24.45 -5.96 -4.69
N ALA A 431 -24.00 -7.18 -4.37
CA ALA A 431 -24.71 -8.11 -3.51
C ALA A 431 -25.03 -7.50 -2.13
N ALA A 432 -24.07 -6.77 -1.54
CA ALA A 432 -24.29 -6.07 -0.28
C ALA A 432 -25.37 -4.97 -0.41
N LEU A 433 -25.38 -4.19 -1.50
CA LEU A 433 -26.36 -3.13 -1.73
C LEU A 433 -27.78 -3.68 -1.97
N GLU A 434 -27.89 -4.79 -2.66
CA GLU A 434 -29.17 -5.47 -2.94
C GLU A 434 -29.68 -6.30 -1.75
N GLY A 435 -28.86 -6.45 -0.70
CA GLY A 435 -29.21 -7.26 0.48
C GLY A 435 -29.11 -8.77 0.23
N GLU A 436 -28.39 -9.16 -0.81
CA GLU A 436 -28.13 -10.55 -1.15
C GLU A 436 -27.01 -11.15 -0.28
N LYS A 437 -26.94 -12.48 -0.26
CA LYS A 437 -25.85 -13.18 0.44
C LYS A 437 -24.66 -13.39 -0.50
N LYS A 438 -23.48 -13.60 0.08
CA LYS A 438 -22.24 -13.89 -0.64
C LYS A 438 -22.36 -15.06 -1.63
N GLU A 439 -23.22 -16.02 -1.35
CA GLU A 439 -23.46 -17.18 -2.21
C GLU A 439 -24.21 -16.84 -3.52
N SER A 440 -24.76 -15.64 -3.64
CA SER A 440 -25.51 -15.15 -4.81
C SER A 440 -24.70 -14.23 -5.72
N LEU A 441 -23.35 -14.31 -5.65
CA LEU A 441 -22.49 -13.42 -6.43
C LEU A 441 -22.72 -13.57 -7.94
N ARG A 442 -22.83 -12.43 -8.61
CA ARG A 442 -22.93 -12.35 -10.08
C ARG A 442 -21.53 -12.39 -10.72
N ASP A 443 -21.51 -12.64 -12.02
CA ASP A 443 -20.32 -12.39 -12.82
C ASP A 443 -19.81 -10.96 -12.62
N GLU A 444 -18.50 -10.82 -12.47
CA GLU A 444 -17.87 -9.52 -12.12
C GLU A 444 -18.15 -8.42 -13.16
N TRP A 445 -18.21 -8.77 -14.43
CA TRP A 445 -18.42 -7.80 -15.53
C TRP A 445 -19.87 -7.33 -15.60
N ILE A 446 -20.81 -8.24 -15.34
CA ILE A 446 -22.23 -7.92 -15.19
C ILE A 446 -22.42 -7.04 -13.96
N ALA A 447 -21.85 -7.44 -12.82
CA ALA A 447 -21.95 -6.71 -11.57
C ALA A 447 -21.35 -5.29 -11.65
N LEU A 448 -20.24 -5.11 -12.39
CA LEU A 448 -19.60 -3.81 -12.59
C LEU A 448 -20.54 -2.82 -13.30
N ASN A 449 -21.24 -3.26 -14.35
CA ASN A 449 -22.20 -2.44 -15.07
C ASN A 449 -23.46 -2.17 -14.24
N ASP A 450 -23.96 -3.18 -13.52
CA ASP A 450 -25.16 -3.05 -12.68
C ASP A 450 -24.91 -2.17 -11.47
N LEU A 451 -23.71 -2.23 -10.86
CA LEU A 451 -23.28 -1.31 -9.80
C LEU A 451 -23.27 0.14 -10.29
N SER A 452 -22.77 0.39 -11.49
CA SER A 452 -22.76 1.74 -12.09
C SER A 452 -24.21 2.25 -12.30
N LYS A 453 -25.10 1.40 -12.82
CA LYS A 453 -26.53 1.77 -13.00
C LYS A 453 -27.24 2.04 -11.66
N LEU A 454 -26.99 1.19 -10.65
CA LEU A 454 -27.62 1.30 -9.34
C LEU A 454 -27.18 2.57 -8.59
N THR A 455 -25.90 2.89 -8.65
CA THR A 455 -25.31 3.99 -7.86
C THR A 455 -25.23 5.31 -8.62
N GLY A 456 -25.28 5.28 -9.94
CA GLY A 456 -25.00 6.43 -10.80
C GLY A 456 -23.50 6.80 -10.87
N TRP A 457 -22.62 6.04 -10.23
CA TRP A 457 -21.19 6.29 -10.24
C TRP A 457 -20.57 5.81 -11.56
N LYS A 458 -19.56 6.55 -12.03
CA LYS A 458 -18.82 6.17 -13.23
C LYS A 458 -17.82 5.06 -12.94
N ILE A 459 -17.74 4.10 -13.84
CA ILE A 459 -16.71 3.08 -13.82
C ILE A 459 -15.36 3.76 -14.04
N PRO A 460 -14.34 3.56 -13.17
CA PRO A 460 -12.99 4.11 -13.36
C PRO A 460 -12.39 3.71 -14.72
N LEU A 461 -11.67 4.63 -15.37
CA LEU A 461 -11.08 4.40 -16.70
C LEU A 461 -10.23 3.13 -16.77
N GLY A 462 -9.48 2.83 -15.73
CA GLY A 462 -8.65 1.62 -15.64
C GLY A 462 -9.42 0.30 -15.54
N LEU A 463 -10.76 0.34 -15.42
CA LEU A 463 -11.64 -0.82 -15.37
C LEU A 463 -12.58 -0.92 -16.58
N GLN A 464 -12.70 0.13 -17.38
CA GLN A 464 -13.59 0.14 -18.55
C GLN A 464 -13.06 -0.78 -19.67
N GLY A 465 -13.96 -1.60 -20.22
CA GLY A 465 -13.66 -2.47 -21.38
C GLY A 465 -12.56 -3.50 -21.15
N LEU A 466 -12.25 -3.84 -19.89
CA LEU A 466 -11.21 -4.85 -19.58
C LEU A 466 -11.60 -6.25 -20.07
N ASP A 467 -12.88 -6.57 -20.05
CA ASP A 467 -13.44 -7.84 -20.55
C ASP A 467 -13.25 -8.01 -22.05
N GLU A 468 -13.22 -6.92 -22.81
CA GLU A 468 -13.03 -6.93 -24.27
C GLU A 468 -11.55 -6.93 -24.68
N LYS A 469 -10.61 -6.50 -23.81
CA LYS A 469 -9.18 -6.44 -24.13
C LYS A 469 -8.60 -7.85 -24.28
N ALA A 470 -7.77 -8.06 -25.30
CA ALA A 470 -7.03 -9.30 -25.46
C ALA A 470 -6.04 -9.50 -24.29
N ALA A 471 -6.16 -10.64 -23.61
CA ALA A 471 -5.16 -11.02 -22.61
C ALA A 471 -3.87 -11.48 -23.28
N LYS A 472 -2.72 -11.14 -22.70
CA LYS A 472 -1.43 -11.74 -23.10
C LYS A 472 -1.44 -13.23 -22.78
N THR A 473 -0.71 -14.00 -23.57
CA THR A 473 -0.38 -15.38 -23.20
C THR A 473 0.50 -15.34 -21.94
N ILE A 474 0.05 -16.03 -20.89
CA ILE A 474 0.72 -16.04 -19.60
C ILE A 474 1.45 -17.35 -19.44
N GLU A 475 2.71 -17.27 -19.03
CA GLU A 475 3.45 -18.45 -18.59
C GLU A 475 2.91 -18.91 -17.23
N SER A 476 2.66 -20.22 -17.10
CA SER A 476 2.31 -20.83 -15.81
C SER A 476 3.45 -21.76 -15.38
N CYS A 477 3.78 -21.76 -14.09
CA CYS A 477 4.81 -22.63 -13.54
C CYS A 477 4.47 -23.13 -12.14
N GLU A 478 5.11 -24.22 -11.73
CA GLU A 478 5.14 -24.66 -10.33
C GLU A 478 5.99 -23.69 -9.49
N VAL A 479 5.81 -23.68 -8.17
CA VAL A 479 6.57 -22.81 -7.25
C VAL A 479 8.08 -23.00 -7.35
N GLU A 480 8.51 -24.25 -7.58
CA GLU A 480 9.92 -24.63 -7.74
C GLU A 480 10.50 -24.21 -9.10
N GLY A 481 9.65 -23.88 -10.06
CA GLY A 481 10.05 -23.49 -11.42
C GLY A 481 10.25 -21.99 -11.62
N ILE A 482 9.94 -21.16 -10.63
CA ILE A 482 9.96 -19.69 -10.76
C ILE A 482 11.34 -19.15 -11.14
N ASP A 483 12.42 -19.67 -10.55
CA ASP A 483 13.79 -19.27 -10.87
C ASP A 483 14.19 -19.64 -12.31
N GLY A 484 13.74 -20.80 -12.80
CA GLY A 484 13.93 -21.21 -14.19
C GLY A 484 13.21 -20.28 -15.18
N VAL A 485 12.05 -19.74 -14.84
CA VAL A 485 11.35 -18.74 -15.66
C VAL A 485 12.20 -17.48 -15.80
N LEU A 486 12.74 -16.94 -14.70
CA LEU A 486 13.59 -15.75 -14.74
C LEU A 486 14.89 -15.99 -15.53
N GLN A 487 15.51 -17.14 -15.36
CA GLN A 487 16.72 -17.48 -16.12
C GLN A 487 16.43 -17.46 -17.64
N ARG A 488 15.35 -18.06 -18.09
CA ARG A 488 14.99 -18.01 -19.53
C ARG A 488 14.69 -16.61 -20.07
N MET A 489 14.19 -15.72 -19.21
CA MET A 489 13.83 -14.35 -19.62
C MET A 489 15.04 -13.40 -19.64
N PHE A 490 16.02 -13.56 -18.75
CA PHE A 490 17.02 -12.53 -18.46
C PHE A 490 18.47 -13.02 -18.39
N THR A 491 18.72 -14.31 -18.53
CA THR A 491 20.06 -14.89 -18.58
C THR A 491 20.26 -15.78 -19.81
#